data_95562115409d871496ff473d2147ed1d
#
_entry.id   95562115409d871496ff473d2147ed1d
#
_cell.length_a   1.000
_cell.length_b   1.000
_cell.length_c   1.000
_cell.angle_alpha   90.00
_cell.angle_beta   90.00
_cell.angle_gamma   90.00
#
_symmetry.space_group_name_H-M   'P 1'
#
loop_
_entity.id
_entity.type
_entity.pdbx_description
1 polymer ?
#
loop_
_entity_poly.entity_id
_entity_poly.type
_entity_poly.pdbx_seq_one_letter_code
_entity_poly.pdbx_strand_id
1 'polypeptide(L)'
;GLNLAVDLHDAGILEKYNVQVLGTPVQAIMDTEDRELFVKKLDEIDVKTIKSEAVNSIEDAAKAASELGYPIIIRAAYALGGLGSGFCDNEEELRVKAEKALSFSPQILVEKSLKGWKEIEYEVVRDRYDNCITVCNMENFDPLGIHTGESIVARISHTDYTPYRYCRRMQRTICVRS
;
A
#
# COMPACT_ATOMS: atom_id res chain seq x y z
N GLY A 1 18.14 -2.82 -3.22
CA GLY A 1 17.97 -3.79 -4.34
C GLY A 1 16.92 -3.31 -5.34
N LEU A 2 15.72 -2.95 -4.90
CA LEU A 2 14.62 -2.55 -5.80
C LEU A 2 14.99 -1.32 -6.64
N ASN A 3 15.42 -0.22 -6.03
CA ASN A 3 15.78 1.01 -6.73
C ASN A 3 16.89 0.77 -7.77
N LEU A 4 17.91 -0.05 -7.43
CA LEU A 4 18.97 -0.37 -8.38
C LEU A 4 18.43 -1.11 -9.62
N ALA A 5 17.46 -2.02 -9.44
CA ALA A 5 16.86 -2.74 -10.57
C ALA A 5 16.08 -1.78 -11.49
N VAL A 6 15.34 -0.83 -10.92
CA VAL A 6 14.62 0.22 -11.67
C VAL A 6 15.61 1.13 -12.40
N ASP A 7 16.63 1.65 -11.72
CA ASP A 7 17.66 2.54 -12.33
C ASP A 7 18.38 1.86 -13.48
N LEU A 8 18.73 0.57 -13.36
CA LEU A 8 19.39 -0.18 -14.43
C LEU A 8 18.45 -0.47 -15.62
N HIS A 9 17.18 -0.66 -15.34
CA HIS A 9 16.15 -0.82 -16.38
C HIS A 9 15.98 0.47 -17.16
N ASP A 10 15.76 1.58 -16.47
CA ASP A 10 15.53 2.90 -17.09
C ASP A 10 16.74 3.38 -17.89
N ALA A 11 17.93 3.03 -17.45
CA ALA A 11 19.18 3.29 -18.18
C ALA A 11 19.39 2.33 -19.38
N GLY A 12 18.51 1.36 -19.63
CA GLY A 12 18.64 0.36 -20.69
C GLY A 12 19.81 -0.62 -20.51
N ILE A 13 20.40 -0.65 -19.31
CA ILE A 13 21.58 -1.49 -19.02
C ILE A 13 21.24 -2.97 -19.04
N LEU A 14 20.07 -3.34 -18.49
CA LEU A 14 19.63 -4.73 -18.45
C LEU A 14 19.48 -5.31 -19.85
N GLU A 15 18.85 -4.60 -20.78
CA GLU A 15 18.70 -5.02 -22.17
C GLU A 15 20.04 -5.04 -22.90
N LYS A 16 20.86 -3.98 -22.76
CA LYS A 16 22.16 -3.86 -23.41
C LYS A 16 23.07 -5.04 -23.13
N TYR A 17 23.05 -5.55 -21.90
CA TYR A 17 23.91 -6.67 -21.49
C TYR A 17 23.17 -7.99 -21.38
N ASN A 18 21.91 -8.06 -21.84
CA ASN A 18 21.06 -9.24 -21.78
C ASN A 18 21.00 -9.87 -20.37
N VAL A 19 20.83 -8.99 -19.35
CA VAL A 19 20.72 -9.40 -17.95
C VAL A 19 19.25 -9.62 -17.59
N GLN A 20 18.93 -10.82 -17.13
CA GLN A 20 17.60 -11.15 -16.66
C GLN A 20 17.50 -10.87 -15.15
N VAL A 21 16.48 -10.11 -14.75
CA VAL A 21 16.13 -9.95 -13.34
C VAL A 21 15.39 -11.21 -12.86
N LEU A 22 15.90 -11.80 -11.79
CA LEU A 22 15.27 -12.96 -11.15
C LEU A 22 14.27 -12.47 -10.09
N GLY A 23 13.14 -13.16 -10.00
CA GLY A 23 12.06 -12.80 -9.08
C GLY A 23 11.04 -11.86 -9.71
N THR A 24 10.62 -10.82 -8.96
CA THR A 24 9.60 -9.88 -9.42
C THR A 24 10.08 -9.06 -10.63
N PRO A 25 9.29 -9.00 -11.73
CA PRO A 25 9.62 -8.17 -12.88
C PRO A 25 9.75 -6.69 -12.49
N VAL A 26 10.70 -5.97 -13.12
CA VAL A 26 10.95 -4.55 -12.81
C VAL A 26 9.69 -3.70 -12.99
N GLN A 27 8.90 -3.95 -14.04
CA GLN A 27 7.63 -3.25 -14.24
C GLN A 27 6.65 -3.45 -13.07
N ALA A 28 6.56 -4.66 -12.52
CA ALA A 28 5.71 -4.92 -11.37
C ALA A 28 6.22 -4.19 -10.11
N ILE A 29 7.55 -4.06 -9.95
CA ILE A 29 8.13 -3.25 -8.88
C ILE A 29 7.70 -1.78 -9.05
N MET A 30 7.85 -1.21 -10.23
CA MET A 30 7.45 0.17 -10.52
C MET A 30 5.96 0.40 -10.25
N ASP A 31 5.10 -0.50 -10.74
CA ASP A 31 3.65 -0.41 -10.57
C ASP A 31 3.21 -0.52 -9.10
N THR A 32 3.97 -1.21 -8.25
CA THR A 32 3.63 -1.42 -6.82
C THR A 32 4.25 -0.41 -5.87
N GLU A 33 5.42 0.12 -6.21
CA GLU A 33 6.09 1.15 -5.41
C GLU A 33 5.45 2.53 -5.61
N ASP A 34 4.92 2.80 -6.82
CA ASP A 34 4.15 4.01 -7.10
C ASP A 34 2.70 3.83 -6.63
N ARG A 35 2.28 4.66 -5.67
CA ARG A 35 0.97 4.55 -5.05
C ARG A 35 -0.18 4.80 -6.00
N GLU A 36 -0.04 5.75 -6.93
CA GLU A 36 -1.09 6.07 -7.90
C GLU A 36 -1.22 4.95 -8.95
N LEU A 37 -0.08 4.45 -9.44
CA LEU A 37 -0.06 3.33 -10.37
C LEU A 37 -0.65 2.09 -9.72
N PHE A 38 -0.32 1.82 -8.44
CA PHE A 38 -0.85 0.67 -7.71
C PHE A 38 -2.38 0.74 -7.57
N VAL A 39 -2.93 1.89 -7.14
CA VAL A 39 -4.39 2.08 -7.06
C VAL A 39 -5.04 1.88 -8.41
N LYS A 40 -4.48 2.48 -9.48
CA LYS A 40 -4.97 2.34 -10.85
C LYS A 40 -5.00 0.89 -11.33
N LYS A 41 -3.94 0.13 -11.00
CA LYS A 41 -3.87 -1.31 -11.31
C LYS A 41 -4.91 -2.13 -10.54
N LEU A 42 -5.19 -1.77 -9.30
CA LEU A 42 -6.24 -2.41 -8.50
C LEU A 42 -7.64 -2.08 -9.04
N ASP A 43 -7.86 -0.84 -9.49
CA ASP A 43 -9.12 -0.42 -10.12
C ASP A 43 -9.38 -1.18 -11.45
N GLU A 44 -8.33 -1.45 -12.26
CA GLU A 44 -8.45 -2.25 -13.49
C GLU A 44 -9.04 -3.66 -13.25
N ILE A 45 -8.85 -4.20 -12.05
CA ILE A 45 -9.34 -5.53 -11.64
C ILE A 45 -10.51 -5.48 -10.64
N ASP A 46 -11.11 -4.30 -10.46
CA ASP A 46 -12.26 -4.06 -9.56
C ASP A 46 -11.96 -4.46 -8.09
N VAL A 47 -10.74 -4.18 -7.63
CA VAL A 47 -10.33 -4.34 -6.24
C VAL A 47 -10.42 -3.00 -5.53
N LYS A 48 -11.21 -2.95 -4.46
CA LYS A 48 -11.40 -1.73 -3.67
C LYS A 48 -10.14 -1.37 -2.91
N THR A 49 -9.72 -0.12 -3.05
CA THR A 49 -8.65 0.49 -2.27
C THR A 49 -9.21 1.37 -1.15
N ILE A 50 -8.37 1.71 -0.18
CA ILE A 50 -8.72 2.68 0.84
C ILE A 50 -8.83 4.04 0.15
N LYS A 51 -9.96 4.72 0.35
CA LYS A 51 -10.14 6.07 -0.15
C LYS A 51 -9.12 7.00 0.51
N SER A 52 -8.35 7.68 -0.31
CA SER A 52 -7.36 8.67 0.11
C SER A 52 -7.41 9.88 -0.81
N GLU A 53 -7.11 11.04 -0.26
CA GLU A 53 -7.04 12.29 -0.99
C GLU A 53 -5.75 13.03 -0.65
N ALA A 54 -5.03 13.46 -1.68
CA ALA A 54 -3.81 14.25 -1.53
C ALA A 54 -4.17 15.73 -1.49
N VAL A 55 -3.77 16.43 -0.44
CA VAL A 55 -4.13 17.83 -0.20
C VAL A 55 -2.91 18.67 0.21
N ASN A 56 -2.97 19.96 -0.08
CA ASN A 56 -1.86 20.90 0.13
C ASN A 56 -2.22 22.01 1.13
N SER A 57 -3.44 22.00 1.65
CA SER A 57 -3.93 22.98 2.64
C SER A 57 -4.72 22.31 3.76
N ILE A 58 -4.86 23.01 4.89
CA ILE A 58 -5.66 22.55 6.03
C ILE A 58 -7.15 22.53 5.67
N GLU A 59 -7.60 23.51 4.88
CA GLU A 59 -8.99 23.63 4.43
C GLU A 59 -9.38 22.46 3.53
N ASP A 60 -8.53 22.11 2.58
CA ASP A 60 -8.75 20.93 1.72
C ASP A 60 -8.70 19.63 2.53
N ALA A 61 -7.82 19.54 3.52
CA ALA A 61 -7.78 18.41 4.44
C ALA A 61 -9.09 18.26 5.23
N ALA A 62 -9.66 19.35 5.74
CA ALA A 62 -10.92 19.34 6.46
C ALA A 62 -12.08 18.92 5.54
N LYS A 63 -12.10 19.39 4.30
CA LYS A 63 -13.09 19.00 3.30
C LYS A 63 -12.99 17.51 2.96
N ALA A 64 -11.79 17.03 2.64
CA ALA A 64 -11.54 15.61 2.36
C ALA A 64 -11.95 14.71 3.54
N ALA A 65 -11.60 15.09 4.77
CA ALA A 65 -11.99 14.36 5.97
C ALA A 65 -13.50 14.32 6.19
N SER A 66 -14.21 15.42 5.88
CA SER A 66 -15.67 15.47 5.96
C SER A 66 -16.33 14.50 4.96
N GLU A 67 -15.79 14.37 3.76
CA GLU A 67 -16.28 13.46 2.73
C GLU A 67 -15.97 11.99 3.04
N LEU A 68 -14.77 11.71 3.60
CA LEU A 68 -14.35 10.38 4.01
C LEU A 68 -15.03 9.90 5.29
N GLY A 69 -15.39 10.84 6.16
CA GLY A 69 -15.93 10.60 7.51
C GLY A 69 -14.86 10.13 8.48
N TYR A 70 -14.92 10.64 9.72
CA TYR A 70 -14.02 10.27 10.81
C TYR A 70 -14.27 8.82 11.31
N PRO A 71 -13.28 8.15 11.90
CA PRO A 71 -11.87 8.55 12.01
C PRO A 71 -11.13 8.50 10.69
N ILE A 72 -10.11 9.36 10.56
CA ILE A 72 -9.18 9.39 9.42
C ILE A 72 -7.74 9.24 9.89
N ILE A 73 -6.84 8.97 8.94
CA ILE A 73 -5.40 9.04 9.15
C ILE A 73 -4.79 10.09 8.22
N ILE A 74 -3.87 10.89 8.74
CA ILE A 74 -3.05 11.79 7.95
C ILE A 74 -1.67 11.14 7.75
N ARG A 75 -1.10 11.30 6.57
CA ARG A 75 0.28 10.91 6.26
C ARG A 75 0.96 12.01 5.48
N ALA A 76 2.13 12.46 5.91
CA ALA A 76 2.97 13.34 5.11
C ALA A 76 3.51 12.55 3.90
N ALA A 77 3.36 13.11 2.69
CA ALA A 77 3.65 12.42 1.44
C ALA A 77 5.13 12.01 1.29
N TYR A 78 6.06 12.75 1.91
CA TYR A 78 7.50 12.57 1.76
C TYR A 78 8.25 12.39 3.08
N ALA A 79 7.55 12.08 4.19
CA ALA A 79 8.19 11.94 5.49
C ALA A 79 8.69 10.52 5.73
N LEU A 80 9.99 10.40 6.02
CA LEU A 80 10.62 9.18 6.50
C LEU A 80 10.31 8.98 8.00
N GLY A 81 10.04 7.74 8.41
CA GLY A 81 9.94 7.39 9.83
C GLY A 81 8.65 7.80 10.53
N GLY A 82 7.53 8.01 9.81
CA GLY A 82 6.23 8.29 10.42
C GLY A 82 6.07 9.71 10.99
N LEU A 83 7.03 10.60 10.78
CA LEU A 83 6.92 12.01 11.14
C LEU A 83 5.78 12.68 10.35
N GLY A 84 4.85 13.29 11.05
CA GLY A 84 3.69 13.95 10.43
C GLY A 84 2.55 13.00 10.04
N SER A 85 2.55 11.75 10.54
CA SER A 85 1.43 10.82 10.41
C SER A 85 0.66 10.70 11.72
N GLY A 86 -0.67 10.50 11.65
CA GLY A 86 -1.47 10.32 12.84
C GLY A 86 -2.96 10.10 12.56
N PHE A 87 -3.61 9.43 13.50
CA PHE A 87 -5.06 9.28 13.49
C PHE A 87 -5.73 10.56 14.00
N CYS A 88 -6.88 10.91 13.41
CA CYS A 88 -7.71 12.01 13.83
C CYS A 88 -9.14 11.48 14.00
N ASP A 89 -9.70 11.66 15.17
CA ASP A 89 -11.06 11.24 15.49
C ASP A 89 -12.09 12.37 15.20
N ASN A 90 -11.60 13.61 15.01
CA ASN A 90 -12.41 14.79 14.75
C ASN A 90 -11.63 15.86 13.98
N GLU A 91 -12.33 16.94 13.58
CA GLU A 91 -11.75 18.04 12.80
C GLU A 91 -10.71 18.85 13.58
N GLU A 92 -10.87 19.02 14.88
CA GLU A 92 -9.93 19.78 15.71
C GLU A 92 -8.55 19.10 15.72
N GLU A 93 -8.54 17.79 15.95
CA GLU A 93 -7.30 16.98 15.86
C GLU A 93 -6.69 16.99 14.47
N LEU A 94 -7.54 16.94 13.43
CA LEU A 94 -7.12 17.05 12.04
C LEU A 94 -6.34 18.33 11.81
N ARG A 95 -6.92 19.49 12.17
CA ARG A 95 -6.30 20.79 11.91
C ARG A 95 -4.93 20.92 12.55
N VAL A 96 -4.79 20.52 13.82
CA VAL A 96 -3.52 20.54 14.55
C VAL A 96 -2.48 19.65 13.88
N LYS A 97 -2.87 18.43 13.52
CA LYS A 97 -1.93 17.47 12.89
C LYS A 97 -1.61 17.83 11.45
N ALA A 98 -2.58 18.36 10.68
CA ALA A 98 -2.36 18.81 9.31
C ALA A 98 -1.41 20.01 9.26
N GLU A 99 -1.56 21.00 10.15
CA GLU A 99 -0.64 22.12 10.27
C GLU A 99 0.80 21.65 10.49
N LYS A 100 0.97 20.74 11.46
CA LYS A 100 2.28 20.13 11.73
C LYS A 100 2.81 19.35 10.53
N ALA A 101 2.02 18.52 9.87
CA ALA A 101 2.44 17.71 8.73
C ALA A 101 2.82 18.58 7.52
N LEU A 102 2.04 19.62 7.23
CA LEU A 102 2.31 20.58 6.15
C LEU A 102 3.54 21.47 6.40
N SER A 103 3.99 21.60 7.66
CA SER A 103 5.25 22.29 7.95
C SER A 103 6.48 21.52 7.50
N PHE A 104 6.38 20.20 7.30
CA PHE A 104 7.49 19.31 6.88
C PHE A 104 7.32 18.81 5.44
N SER A 105 6.10 18.82 4.90
CA SER A 105 5.80 18.28 3.58
C SER A 105 4.86 19.23 2.84
N PRO A 106 5.10 19.52 1.56
CA PRO A 106 4.21 20.36 0.77
C PRO A 106 2.84 19.73 0.51
N GLN A 107 2.70 18.42 0.78
CA GLN A 107 1.49 17.65 0.56
C GLN A 107 1.30 16.63 1.66
N ILE A 108 0.06 16.43 2.06
CA ILE A 108 -0.37 15.36 2.97
C ILE A 108 -1.44 14.50 2.30
N LEU A 109 -1.53 13.25 2.72
CA LEU A 109 -2.61 12.33 2.36
C LEU A 109 -3.60 12.27 3.52
N VAL A 110 -4.87 12.43 3.21
CA VAL A 110 -6.00 12.21 4.13
C VAL A 110 -6.66 10.89 3.71
N GLU A 111 -6.67 9.92 4.59
CA GLU A 111 -7.14 8.56 4.30
C GLU A 111 -8.20 8.13 5.30
N LYS A 112 -9.15 7.31 4.85
CA LYS A 112 -10.09 6.64 5.77
C LYS A 112 -9.33 5.75 6.73
N SER A 113 -9.56 5.92 8.04
CA SER A 113 -8.97 5.03 9.04
C SER A 113 -9.63 3.66 8.99
N LEU A 114 -8.81 2.62 9.00
CA LEU A 114 -9.24 1.24 9.17
C LEU A 114 -8.99 0.73 10.60
N LYS A 115 -8.87 1.63 11.59
CA LYS A 115 -8.71 1.26 13.00
C LYS A 115 -9.83 0.29 13.41
N GLY A 116 -9.43 -0.84 13.98
CA GLY A 116 -10.36 -1.90 14.38
C GLY A 116 -10.71 -2.91 13.29
N TRP A 117 -10.20 -2.74 12.07
CA TRP A 117 -10.28 -3.74 11.03
C TRP A 117 -9.19 -4.80 11.22
N LYS A 118 -9.44 -5.98 10.68
CA LYS A 118 -8.43 -7.04 10.61
C LYS A 118 -7.54 -6.81 9.40
N GLU A 119 -6.24 -6.99 9.61
CA GLU A 119 -5.25 -6.99 8.53
C GLU A 119 -4.90 -8.44 8.18
N ILE A 120 -5.22 -8.82 6.95
CA ILE A 120 -4.97 -10.17 6.43
C ILE A 120 -3.94 -10.07 5.31
N GLU A 121 -2.84 -10.78 5.46
CA GLU A 121 -1.76 -10.85 4.49
C GLU A 121 -1.72 -12.22 3.82
N TYR A 122 -1.41 -12.23 2.54
CA TYR A 122 -1.24 -13.46 1.75
C TYR A 122 0.16 -13.51 1.14
N GLU A 123 0.87 -14.60 1.38
CA GLU A 123 2.09 -14.90 0.66
C GLU A 123 1.77 -15.65 -0.62
N VAL A 124 2.07 -15.00 -1.75
CA VAL A 124 1.75 -15.53 -3.08
C VAL A 124 3.02 -15.68 -3.90
N VAL A 125 3.20 -16.85 -4.49
CA VAL A 125 4.31 -17.14 -5.40
C VAL A 125 3.75 -17.45 -6.78
N ARG A 126 4.33 -16.81 -7.80
CA ARG A 126 3.96 -17.01 -9.20
C ARG A 126 5.21 -17.24 -10.04
N ASP A 127 5.20 -18.31 -10.85
CA ASP A 127 6.30 -18.61 -11.74
C ASP A 127 6.12 -17.95 -13.14
N ARG A 128 7.15 -18.08 -13.98
CA ARG A 128 7.13 -17.54 -15.34
C ARG A 128 6.13 -18.23 -16.28
N TYR A 129 5.57 -19.37 -15.89
CA TYR A 129 4.57 -20.12 -16.65
C TYR A 129 3.15 -19.82 -16.19
N ASP A 130 2.99 -18.81 -15.34
CA ASP A 130 1.70 -18.38 -14.80
C ASP A 130 1.09 -19.33 -13.76
N ASN A 131 1.87 -20.27 -13.23
CA ASN A 131 1.44 -21.04 -12.07
C ASN A 131 1.49 -20.16 -10.84
N CYS A 132 0.37 -20.06 -10.14
CA CYS A 132 0.22 -19.20 -8.97
C CYS A 132 -0.26 -20.01 -7.78
N ILE A 133 0.45 -19.91 -6.67
CA ILE A 133 0.07 -20.55 -5.40
C ILE A 133 0.03 -19.52 -4.27
N THR A 134 -0.93 -19.67 -3.38
CA THR A 134 -0.92 -19.01 -2.08
C THR A 134 -0.23 -19.95 -1.09
N VAL A 135 0.93 -19.53 -0.60
CA VAL A 135 1.72 -20.32 0.35
C VAL A 135 1.05 -20.36 1.71
N CYS A 136 0.64 -19.19 2.19
CA CYS A 136 -0.10 -19.04 3.44
C CYS A 136 -0.90 -17.74 3.46
N ASN A 137 -1.81 -17.68 4.43
CA ASN A 137 -2.47 -16.46 4.85
C ASN A 137 -2.24 -16.24 6.34
N MET A 138 -2.11 -14.99 6.72
CA MET A 138 -1.77 -14.57 8.08
C MET A 138 -2.64 -13.39 8.49
N GLU A 139 -3.06 -13.37 9.75
CA GLU A 139 -3.68 -12.21 10.40
C GLU A 139 -2.60 -11.49 11.19
N ASN A 140 -2.40 -10.20 10.92
CA ASN A 140 -1.53 -9.33 11.69
C ASN A 140 -2.28 -8.83 12.93
N PHE A 141 -1.72 -9.07 14.12
CA PHE A 141 -2.36 -8.69 15.40
C PHE A 141 -2.02 -7.26 15.84
N ASP A 142 -0.94 -6.72 15.33
CA ASP A 142 -0.55 -5.36 15.66
C ASP A 142 -1.48 -4.33 15.00
N PRO A 143 -1.62 -3.13 15.58
CA PRO A 143 -2.44 -2.08 15.01
C PRO A 143 -2.02 -1.75 13.57
N LEU A 144 -3.00 -1.53 12.69
CA LEU A 144 -2.77 -1.09 11.32
C LEU A 144 -1.82 0.10 11.25
N GLY A 145 -0.78 -0.03 10.43
CA GLY A 145 0.27 0.99 10.26
C GLY A 145 1.62 0.61 10.84
N ILE A 146 1.72 -0.51 11.57
CA ILE A 146 3.00 -1.14 11.90
C ILE A 146 3.47 -1.91 10.67
N HIS A 147 4.79 -1.92 10.44
CA HIS A 147 5.38 -2.65 9.32
C HIS A 147 5.10 -4.15 9.46
N THR A 148 4.50 -4.77 8.44
CA THR A 148 4.07 -6.19 8.50
C THR A 148 5.21 -7.16 8.81
N GLY A 149 6.45 -6.88 8.38
CA GLY A 149 7.63 -7.69 8.70
C GLY A 149 8.07 -7.67 10.17
N GLU A 150 7.53 -6.76 10.98
CA GLU A 150 7.82 -6.61 12.42
C GLU A 150 6.62 -6.98 13.30
N SER A 151 5.50 -7.33 12.67
CA SER A 151 4.22 -7.60 13.32
C SER A 151 4.13 -9.05 13.80
N ILE A 152 3.40 -9.27 14.90
CA ILE A 152 3.03 -10.62 15.33
C ILE A 152 1.92 -11.12 14.43
N VAL A 153 2.13 -12.28 13.81
CA VAL A 153 1.19 -12.88 12.88
C VAL A 153 0.68 -14.23 13.37
N ALA A 154 -0.58 -14.54 13.07
CA ALA A 154 -1.11 -15.89 13.24
C ALA A 154 -1.64 -16.44 11.93
N ARG A 155 -1.40 -17.72 11.71
CA ARG A 155 -1.96 -18.43 10.58
C ARG A 155 -3.48 -18.55 10.73
N ILE A 156 -4.22 -18.14 9.72
CA ILE A 156 -5.67 -18.33 9.66
C ILE A 156 -5.95 -19.73 9.09
N SER A 157 -6.87 -20.47 9.73
CA SER A 157 -7.30 -21.77 9.20
C SER A 157 -8.14 -21.59 7.93
N HIS A 158 -7.97 -22.52 6.99
CA HIS A 158 -8.62 -22.47 5.66
C HIS A 158 -10.17 -22.44 5.67
N THR A 159 -10.80 -22.65 6.83
CA THR A 159 -12.26 -22.73 6.94
C THR A 159 -12.98 -21.39 7.00
N ASP A 160 -12.26 -20.31 7.34
CA ASP A 160 -12.91 -19.02 7.63
C ASP A 160 -12.89 -18.01 6.48
N TYR A 161 -12.04 -18.23 5.46
CA TYR A 161 -11.98 -17.35 4.29
C TYR A 161 -11.80 -18.15 3.00
N THR A 162 -12.61 -17.89 2.00
CA THR A 162 -12.46 -18.44 0.64
C THR A 162 -11.54 -17.57 -0.22
N PRO A 163 -10.20 -17.78 -0.18
CA PRO A 163 -9.22 -16.97 -0.93
C PRO A 163 -9.33 -17.16 -2.45
N TYR A 164 -9.96 -18.25 -2.91
CA TYR A 164 -9.98 -18.67 -4.31
C TYR A 164 -10.60 -17.66 -5.29
N ARG A 165 -11.55 -16.85 -4.86
CA ARG A 165 -12.16 -15.85 -5.75
C ARG A 165 -11.27 -14.64 -5.97
N TYR A 166 -10.50 -14.22 -4.96
CA TYR A 166 -9.59 -13.09 -5.05
C TYR A 166 -8.29 -13.47 -5.77
N CYS A 167 -7.73 -14.62 -5.49
CA CYS A 167 -6.49 -15.08 -6.11
C CYS A 167 -6.64 -15.22 -7.64
N ARG A 168 -7.76 -15.71 -8.17
CA ARG A 168 -7.99 -15.79 -9.62
C ARG A 168 -8.11 -14.43 -10.31
N ARG A 169 -8.63 -13.39 -9.64
CA ARG A 169 -8.66 -12.04 -10.18
C ARG A 169 -7.30 -11.35 -10.05
N MET A 170 -6.61 -11.54 -8.94
CA MET A 170 -5.23 -11.07 -8.74
C MET A 170 -4.21 -11.78 -9.64
N GLN A 171 -4.52 -12.92 -10.21
CA GLN A 171 -3.64 -13.66 -11.14
C GLN A 171 -3.22 -12.84 -12.36
N ARG A 172 -3.90 -11.77 -12.70
CA ARG A 172 -3.52 -10.90 -13.83
C ARG A 172 -2.72 -9.67 -13.44
N THR A 173 -2.68 -9.32 -12.17
CA THR A 173 -2.02 -8.06 -11.76
C THR A 173 -1.57 -8.17 -10.31
N ILE A 174 -0.27 -8.20 -10.09
CA ILE A 174 0.46 -7.79 -8.91
C ILE A 174 -0.03 -8.37 -7.59
N CYS A 175 0.66 -9.35 -7.10
CA CYS A 175 0.91 -9.51 -5.70
C CYS A 175 2.30 -10.11 -5.52
N VAL A 176 3.25 -9.28 -5.26
CA VAL A 176 4.56 -9.73 -4.81
C VAL A 176 4.97 -8.88 -3.64
N ARG A 177 5.08 -9.48 -2.49
CA ARG A 177 6.07 -9.08 -1.51
C ARG A 177 7.12 -10.17 -1.41
N SER A 178 8.33 -9.81 -1.77
CA SER A 178 9.54 -10.52 -1.34
C SER A 178 9.84 -10.17 0.09
#